data_f0997e8a25ece5d66bdfd2184e7dfa20
#
_entry.id   f0997e8a25ece5d66bdfd2184e7dfa20
#
_cell.length_a   1.000
_cell.length_b   1.000
_cell.length_c   1.000
_cell.angle_alpha   90.00
_cell.angle_beta   90.00
_cell.angle_gamma   90.00
#
_symmetry.space_group_name_H-M   'P 1'
#
loop_
_entity.id
_entity.type
_entity.pdbx_description
1 polymer ?
#
loop_
_entity_poly.entity_id
_entity_poly.type
_entity_poly.pdbx_seq_one_letter_code
_entity_poly.pdbx_strand_id
1 'polypeptide(L)'
;VINTPLAIQPDNIEMSFMLNTGIIMLHAENQQDFYDYPLAAIMASEQVDVTLPAVVSVDGFFCTHARGPVKITPAEYKLPPRDGWRSAVPAMDNENPPARISRDAPIQKSNFISYHMHASWQQEVFAAVERSAKYFDAYLGGLIEVVNPGADDFIIASGCAVSQAREAVRQEGEQGRTVGLVKVKTIRPFPTEQIL
;
A
#
# COMPACT_ATOMS: atom_id res chain seq x y z
N VAL A 1 -15.58 4.36 -3.75
CA VAL A 1 -15.84 5.29 -4.86
C VAL A 1 -16.89 4.69 -5.76
N ILE A 2 -17.82 5.50 -6.23
CA ILE A 2 -18.90 5.06 -7.12
C ILE A 2 -18.41 5.19 -8.55
N ASN A 3 -18.41 4.07 -9.25
CA ASN A 3 -18.04 4.04 -10.65
C ASN A 3 -19.06 4.68 -11.57
N THR A 4 -18.58 5.18 -12.66
CA THR A 4 -19.41 5.55 -13.80
C THR A 4 -19.47 4.42 -14.83
N PRO A 5 -20.67 4.08 -15.32
CA PRO A 5 -21.95 4.71 -15.05
C PRO A 5 -22.67 4.04 -13.86
N LEU A 6 -22.74 4.68 -12.72
CA LEU A 6 -23.59 4.37 -11.57
C LEU A 6 -23.55 2.89 -11.08
N ALA A 7 -22.39 2.26 -11.13
CA ALA A 7 -22.18 0.94 -10.53
C ALA A 7 -21.87 1.07 -9.04
N ILE A 8 -22.43 0.22 -8.22
CA ILE A 8 -22.12 0.11 -6.79
C ILE A 8 -20.98 -0.88 -6.51
N GLN A 9 -20.58 -1.63 -7.52
CA GLN A 9 -19.48 -2.57 -7.45
C GLN A 9 -18.14 -1.82 -7.53
N PRO A 10 -17.11 -2.28 -6.80
CA PRO A 10 -15.78 -1.71 -6.88
C PRO A 10 -15.14 -2.03 -8.24
N ASP A 11 -14.34 -1.12 -8.76
CA ASP A 11 -13.56 -1.33 -9.99
C ASP A 11 -12.07 -1.04 -9.85
N ASN A 12 -11.64 -0.54 -8.71
CA ASN A 12 -10.23 -0.22 -8.41
C ASN A 12 -9.53 0.74 -9.40
N ILE A 13 -10.30 1.50 -10.18
CA ILE A 13 -9.76 2.48 -11.13
C ILE A 13 -8.87 3.50 -10.42
N GLU A 14 -9.28 3.97 -9.25
CA GLU A 14 -8.53 4.94 -8.46
C GLU A 14 -7.16 4.40 -8.05
N MET A 15 -7.07 3.13 -7.70
CA MET A 15 -5.78 2.50 -7.43
C MET A 15 -4.87 2.52 -8.66
N SER A 16 -5.44 2.25 -9.82
CA SER A 16 -4.68 2.24 -11.09
C SER A 16 -4.09 3.61 -11.40
N PHE A 17 -4.82 4.69 -11.14
CA PHE A 17 -4.29 6.05 -11.30
C PHE A 17 -3.15 6.38 -10.34
N MET A 18 -3.16 5.80 -9.14
CA MET A 18 -2.13 6.05 -8.13
C MET A 18 -0.87 5.19 -8.30
N LEU A 19 -0.87 4.18 -9.16
CA LEU A 19 0.27 3.28 -9.35
C LEU A 19 1.58 4.00 -9.72
N ASN A 20 1.50 5.11 -10.46
CA ASN A 20 2.65 5.89 -10.89
C ASN A 20 3.00 7.06 -9.96
N THR A 21 2.39 7.10 -8.78
CA THR A 21 2.71 8.09 -7.74
C THR A 21 3.71 7.51 -6.73
N GLY A 22 4.20 8.33 -5.81
CA GLY A 22 5.04 7.89 -4.70
C GLY A 22 4.26 7.37 -3.49
N ILE A 23 3.02 6.93 -3.66
CA ILE A 23 2.14 6.51 -2.57
C ILE A 23 2.35 5.02 -2.29
N ILE A 24 2.49 4.66 -1.01
CA ILE A 24 2.44 3.27 -0.55
C ILE A 24 0.99 2.78 -0.66
N MET A 25 0.78 1.57 -1.19
CA MET A 25 -0.56 1.09 -1.49
C MET A 25 -0.77 -0.33 -0.97
N LEU A 26 -1.82 -0.51 -0.16
CA LEU A 26 -2.29 -1.81 0.32
C LEU A 26 -3.72 -2.06 -0.18
N HIS A 27 -4.06 -3.33 -0.36
CA HIS A 27 -5.39 -3.74 -0.80
C HIS A 27 -5.98 -4.79 0.14
N ALA A 28 -6.97 -4.40 0.92
CA ALA A 28 -7.59 -5.22 1.95
C ALA A 28 -8.54 -6.27 1.36
N GLU A 29 -8.43 -7.52 1.82
CA GLU A 29 -9.31 -8.62 1.46
C GLU A 29 -10.67 -8.55 2.15
N ASN A 30 -10.67 -8.24 3.46
CA ASN A 30 -11.82 -8.38 4.33
C ASN A 30 -11.79 -7.34 5.48
N GLN A 31 -12.71 -7.45 6.42
CA GLN A 31 -12.84 -6.54 7.55
C GLN A 31 -11.62 -6.57 8.49
N GLN A 32 -10.97 -7.72 8.63
CA GLN A 32 -9.76 -7.83 9.45
C GLN A 32 -8.61 -7.04 8.82
N ASP A 33 -8.37 -7.23 7.52
CA ASP A 33 -7.36 -6.46 6.80
C ASP A 33 -7.69 -4.95 6.83
N PHE A 34 -8.97 -4.60 6.71
CA PHE A 34 -9.39 -3.20 6.78
C PHE A 34 -9.14 -2.57 8.17
N TYR A 35 -9.07 -3.39 9.20
CA TYR A 35 -8.65 -2.96 10.54
C TYR A 35 -7.13 -2.89 10.67
N ASP A 36 -6.41 -3.92 10.22
CA ASP A 36 -4.97 -4.05 10.43
C ASP A 36 -4.13 -3.18 9.48
N TYR A 37 -4.52 -3.11 8.20
CA TYR A 37 -3.71 -2.42 7.18
C TYR A 37 -3.58 -0.91 7.39
N PRO A 38 -4.60 -0.16 7.82
CA PRO A 38 -4.41 1.26 8.14
C PRO A 38 -3.40 1.47 9.27
N LEU A 39 -3.40 0.62 10.28
CA LEU A 39 -2.43 0.69 11.37
C LEU A 39 -1.01 0.42 10.87
N ALA A 40 -0.82 -0.66 10.10
CA ALA A 40 0.47 -1.00 9.50
C ALA A 40 0.94 0.09 8.51
N ALA A 41 0.02 0.65 7.72
CA ALA A 41 0.30 1.74 6.79
C ALA A 41 0.81 3.00 7.50
N ILE A 42 0.16 3.41 8.59
CA ILE A 42 0.61 4.53 9.42
C ILE A 42 2.00 4.23 10.00
N MET A 43 2.18 3.03 10.56
CA MET A 43 3.46 2.63 11.16
C MET A 43 4.61 2.63 10.15
N ALA A 44 4.36 2.21 8.91
CA ALA A 44 5.37 2.21 7.85
C ALA A 44 5.61 3.61 7.28
N SER A 45 4.54 4.38 7.02
CA SER A 45 4.61 5.70 6.40
C SER A 45 5.28 6.76 7.28
N GLU A 46 5.14 6.64 8.61
CA GLU A 46 5.71 7.57 9.60
C GLU A 46 7.17 7.23 9.96
N GLN A 47 7.78 6.21 9.35
CA GLN A 47 9.20 5.92 9.57
C GLN A 47 10.09 6.99 8.96
N VAL A 48 11.17 7.32 9.67
CA VAL A 48 12.12 8.37 9.28
C VAL A 48 12.74 8.15 7.89
N ASP A 49 12.93 6.90 7.51
CA ASP A 49 13.51 6.50 6.23
C ASP A 49 12.47 6.22 5.14
N VAL A 50 11.19 6.43 5.42
CA VAL A 50 10.07 6.28 4.49
C VAL A 50 9.38 7.60 4.24
N THR A 51 8.69 8.17 5.23
CA THR A 51 8.00 9.47 5.20
C THR A 51 7.18 9.73 3.93
N LEU A 52 6.45 8.71 3.48
CA LEU A 52 5.59 8.77 2.31
C LEU A 52 4.12 8.58 2.69
N PRO A 53 3.19 9.18 1.96
CA PRO A 53 1.78 8.90 2.16
C PRO A 53 1.46 7.44 1.84
N ALA A 54 0.46 6.90 2.52
CA ALA A 54 -0.04 5.56 2.27
C ALA A 54 -1.55 5.58 1.99
N VAL A 55 -2.01 4.65 1.17
CA VAL A 55 -3.41 4.40 0.92
C VAL A 55 -3.74 2.94 1.18
N VAL A 56 -4.85 2.68 1.83
CA VAL A 56 -5.43 1.35 1.97
C VAL A 56 -6.73 1.33 1.17
N SER A 57 -6.75 0.52 0.12
CA SER A 57 -7.95 0.28 -0.66
C SER A 57 -8.74 -0.87 -0.05
N VAL A 58 -10.04 -0.74 -0.09
CA VAL A 58 -10.99 -1.77 0.29
C VAL A 58 -12.13 -1.79 -0.70
N ASP A 59 -12.53 -2.97 -1.12
CA ASP A 59 -13.62 -3.10 -2.07
C ASP A 59 -14.94 -2.64 -1.46
N GLY A 60 -15.54 -1.65 -2.08
CA GLY A 60 -16.87 -1.16 -1.74
C GLY A 60 -17.90 -2.28 -1.90
N PHE A 61 -19.03 -2.20 -1.24
CA PHE A 61 -20.10 -3.19 -1.23
C PHE A 61 -19.71 -4.56 -0.67
N PHE A 62 -18.71 -5.25 -1.24
CA PHE A 62 -18.31 -6.59 -0.78
C PHE A 62 -17.69 -6.59 0.62
N CYS A 63 -16.89 -5.60 0.91
CA CYS A 63 -16.23 -5.49 2.20
C CYS A 63 -16.90 -4.44 3.10
N THR A 64 -17.23 -3.26 2.57
CA THR A 64 -17.71 -2.14 3.39
C THR A 64 -19.16 -2.27 3.86
N HIS A 65 -19.99 -3.04 3.17
CA HIS A 65 -21.40 -3.29 3.54
C HIS A 65 -21.62 -4.65 4.22
N ALA A 66 -20.57 -5.49 4.26
CA ALA A 66 -20.62 -6.75 4.99
C ALA A 66 -20.15 -6.56 6.43
N ARG A 67 -20.66 -7.38 7.33
CA ARG A 67 -20.20 -7.47 8.72
C ARG A 67 -19.37 -8.74 8.87
N GLY A 68 -18.20 -8.61 9.47
CA GLY A 68 -17.32 -9.72 9.79
C GLY A 68 -16.72 -9.59 11.18
N PRO A 69 -16.30 -10.67 11.80
CA PRO A 69 -15.57 -10.62 13.04
C PRO A 69 -14.20 -9.97 12.82
N VAL A 70 -13.81 -9.11 13.75
CA VAL A 70 -12.48 -8.48 13.78
C VAL A 70 -11.83 -8.79 15.11
N LYS A 71 -10.66 -9.40 15.07
CA LYS A 71 -9.81 -9.58 16.24
C LYS A 71 -9.06 -8.27 16.48
N ILE A 72 -9.35 -7.64 17.60
CA ILE A 72 -8.62 -6.44 18.02
C ILE A 72 -7.23 -6.85 18.46
N THR A 73 -6.22 -6.35 17.77
CA THR A 73 -4.83 -6.54 18.17
C THR A 73 -4.55 -5.61 19.35
N PRO A 74 -3.97 -6.12 20.46
CA PRO A 74 -3.53 -5.28 21.56
C PRO A 74 -2.62 -4.18 21.05
N ALA A 75 -2.78 -2.96 21.57
CA ALA A 75 -2.12 -1.75 21.09
C ALA A 75 -0.59 -1.75 21.34
N GLU A 76 0.13 -2.67 20.72
CA GLU A 76 1.58 -2.63 20.62
C GLU A 76 2.09 -1.74 19.47
N TYR A 77 1.17 -1.24 18.66
CA TYR A 77 1.47 -0.26 17.62
C TYR A 77 1.86 1.08 18.27
N LYS A 78 3.16 1.28 18.41
CA LYS A 78 3.71 2.58 18.82
C LYS A 78 4.14 3.31 17.57
N LEU A 79 3.59 4.49 17.36
CA LEU A 79 4.10 5.39 16.33
C LEU A 79 5.60 5.59 16.53
N PRO A 80 6.40 5.57 15.47
CA PRO A 80 7.82 5.84 15.57
C PRO A 80 8.04 7.24 16.15
N PRO A 81 9.13 7.44 16.92
CA PRO A 81 9.45 8.75 17.45
C PRO A 81 9.67 9.73 16.30
N ARG A 82 9.11 10.91 16.42
CA ARG A 82 9.26 11.98 15.41
C ARG A 82 10.56 12.76 15.53
N ASP A 83 11.36 12.47 16.53
CA ASP A 83 12.68 13.06 16.69
C ASP A 83 13.56 12.70 15.49
N GLY A 84 13.96 13.69 14.73
CA GLY A 84 14.70 13.50 13.48
C GLY A 84 13.84 13.18 12.26
N TRP A 85 12.50 13.18 12.41
CA TRP A 85 11.59 13.01 11.29
C TRP A 85 11.80 14.11 10.26
N ARG A 86 12.23 13.72 9.08
CA ARG A 86 12.36 14.62 7.93
C ARG A 86 11.56 14.02 6.80
N SER A 87 10.65 14.77 6.24
CA SER A 87 10.02 14.40 5.00
C SER A 87 11.07 14.10 3.94
N ALA A 88 10.91 13.06 3.13
CA ALA A 88 11.71 12.85 1.92
C ALA A 88 11.56 14.04 0.96
N VAL A 89 10.43 14.72 1.02
CA VAL A 89 10.28 16.08 0.51
C VAL A 89 10.84 17.00 1.58
N PRO A 90 11.80 17.91 1.26
CA PRO A 90 12.33 18.85 2.22
C PRO A 90 11.16 19.53 2.94
N ALA A 91 11.04 19.28 4.23
CA ALA A 91 10.03 19.92 5.05
C ALA A 91 10.13 21.41 4.80
N MET A 92 9.01 22.08 4.71
CA MET A 92 8.96 23.52 4.86
C MET A 92 9.34 23.83 6.30
N ASP A 93 10.62 23.76 6.57
CA ASP A 93 11.22 24.26 7.77
C ASP A 93 11.18 25.79 7.67
N ASN A 94 10.56 26.44 8.64
CA ASN A 94 10.50 27.90 8.67
C ASN A 94 11.87 28.57 8.78
N GLU A 95 12.88 27.85 9.27
CA GLU A 95 14.23 28.34 9.41
C GLU A 95 15.08 28.08 8.16
N ASN A 96 14.82 26.98 7.46
CA ASN A 96 15.46 26.62 6.19
C ASN A 96 14.39 26.22 5.18
N PRO A 97 13.58 27.15 4.69
CA PRO A 97 12.61 26.83 3.64
C PRO A 97 13.39 26.26 2.45
N PRO A 98 12.96 25.13 1.87
CA PRO A 98 13.50 24.65 0.61
C PRO A 98 13.43 25.83 -0.35
N ALA A 99 14.56 26.17 -0.96
CA ALA A 99 14.81 27.38 -1.72
C ALA A 99 13.50 28.05 -2.12
N ARG A 100 13.04 28.98 -1.31
CA ARG A 100 11.78 29.66 -1.55
C ARG A 100 11.80 30.02 -3.02
N ILE A 101 10.83 29.56 -3.75
CA ILE A 101 10.53 30.15 -5.02
C ILE A 101 10.32 31.61 -4.68
N SER A 102 11.42 32.39 -4.77
CA SER A 102 11.38 33.79 -4.44
C SER A 102 10.24 34.38 -5.25
N ARG A 103 9.41 35.20 -4.62
CA ARG A 103 8.37 35.95 -5.35
C ARG A 103 8.92 36.65 -6.58
N ASP A 104 10.21 36.87 -6.60
CA ASP A 104 10.97 37.60 -7.62
C ASP A 104 11.64 36.68 -8.65
N ALA A 105 11.52 35.32 -8.47
CA ALA A 105 12.06 34.41 -9.46
C ALA A 105 11.17 34.38 -10.70
N PRO A 106 11.72 34.55 -11.92
CA PRO A 106 10.95 34.36 -13.13
C PRO A 106 10.25 33.00 -13.13
N ILE A 107 9.00 32.96 -13.55
CA ILE A 107 8.17 31.75 -13.60
C ILE A 107 8.90 30.59 -14.28
N GLN A 108 9.65 30.86 -15.35
CA GLN A 108 10.45 29.87 -16.06
C GLN A 108 11.54 29.23 -15.19
N LYS A 109 12.23 30.01 -14.37
CA LYS A 109 13.26 29.51 -13.44
C LYS A 109 12.64 28.65 -12.35
N SER A 110 11.48 29.06 -11.87
CA SER A 110 10.69 28.30 -10.90
C SER A 110 10.26 26.95 -11.45
N ASN A 111 9.75 26.90 -12.67
CA ASN A 111 9.34 25.66 -13.33
C ASN A 111 10.54 24.75 -13.60
N PHE A 112 11.68 25.29 -14.00
CA PHE A 112 12.91 24.53 -14.20
C PHE A 112 13.40 23.90 -12.91
N ILE A 113 13.46 24.66 -11.83
CA ILE A 113 13.84 24.15 -10.51
C ILE A 113 12.87 23.07 -10.05
N SER A 114 11.57 23.29 -10.17
CA SER A 114 10.54 22.30 -9.80
C SER A 114 10.68 21.02 -10.60
N TYR A 115 10.93 21.09 -11.89
CA TYR A 115 11.15 19.94 -12.75
C TYR A 115 12.38 19.13 -12.32
N HIS A 116 13.51 19.79 -12.11
CA HIS A 116 14.75 19.11 -11.70
C HIS A 116 14.64 18.51 -10.31
N MET A 117 14.01 19.19 -9.38
CA MET A 117 13.74 18.66 -8.05
C MET A 117 12.86 17.43 -8.17
N HIS A 118 11.78 17.48 -8.93
CA HIS A 118 10.90 16.34 -9.13
C HIS A 118 11.65 15.14 -9.72
N ALA A 119 12.45 15.34 -10.75
CA ALA A 119 13.22 14.28 -11.38
C ALA A 119 14.25 13.64 -10.44
N SER A 120 14.95 14.45 -9.64
CA SER A 120 15.93 13.94 -8.67
C SER A 120 15.28 13.20 -7.50
N TRP A 121 14.08 13.59 -7.09
CA TRP A 121 13.37 12.96 -5.97
C TRP A 121 12.61 11.71 -6.37
N GLN A 122 12.29 11.54 -7.62
CA GLN A 122 11.54 10.37 -8.07
C GLN A 122 12.26 9.07 -7.70
N GLN A 123 13.57 9.01 -7.87
CA GLN A 123 14.36 7.85 -7.48
C GLN A 123 14.35 7.62 -5.96
N GLU A 124 14.47 8.70 -5.18
CA GLU A 124 14.43 8.61 -3.72
C GLU A 124 13.05 8.18 -3.21
N VAL A 125 11.99 8.67 -3.84
CA VAL A 125 10.61 8.26 -3.52
C VAL A 125 10.42 6.76 -3.80
N PHE A 126 10.90 6.26 -4.93
CA PHE A 126 10.82 4.82 -5.22
C PHE A 126 11.64 4.00 -4.23
N ALA A 127 12.85 4.44 -3.90
CA ALA A 127 13.66 3.79 -2.89
C ALA A 127 12.98 3.78 -1.50
N ALA A 128 12.28 4.84 -1.14
CA ALA A 128 11.52 4.90 0.11
C ALA A 128 10.30 3.97 0.10
N VAL A 129 9.63 3.83 -1.04
CA VAL A 129 8.57 2.81 -1.22
C VAL A 129 9.13 1.41 -0.96
N GLU A 130 10.26 1.06 -1.58
CA GLU A 130 10.88 -0.25 -1.37
C GLU A 130 11.33 -0.45 0.08
N ARG A 131 11.88 0.58 0.73
CA ARG A 131 12.24 0.51 2.15
C ARG A 131 11.04 0.26 3.08
N SER A 132 9.84 0.61 2.67
CA SER A 132 8.64 0.36 3.47
C SER A 132 8.32 -1.13 3.63
N ALA A 133 8.81 -1.99 2.72
CA ALA A 133 8.57 -3.43 2.73
C ALA A 133 8.96 -4.08 4.06
N LYS A 134 10.12 -3.72 4.64
CA LYS A 134 10.59 -4.28 5.91
C LYS A 134 9.66 -4.01 7.09
N TYR A 135 8.91 -2.91 7.04
CA TYR A 135 7.95 -2.58 8.08
C TYR A 135 6.67 -3.41 7.93
N PHE A 136 6.24 -3.68 6.69
CA PHE A 136 5.13 -4.60 6.45
C PHE A 136 5.47 -6.04 6.82
N ASP A 137 6.72 -6.47 6.65
CA ASP A 137 7.19 -7.75 7.18
C ASP A 137 6.99 -7.82 8.69
N ALA A 138 7.36 -6.77 9.40
CA ALA A 138 7.23 -6.71 10.85
C ALA A 138 5.77 -6.63 11.35
N TYR A 139 4.91 -5.89 10.65
CA TYR A 139 3.54 -5.62 11.12
C TYR A 139 2.48 -6.54 10.53
N LEU A 140 2.67 -7.04 9.31
CA LEU A 140 1.71 -7.88 8.60
C LEU A 140 2.21 -9.30 8.32
N GLY A 141 3.43 -9.63 8.76
CA GLY A 141 4.07 -10.91 8.46
C GLY A 141 4.34 -11.10 6.97
N GLY A 142 4.76 -10.03 6.28
CA GLY A 142 5.12 -10.03 4.88
C GLY A 142 4.17 -9.27 3.96
N LEU A 143 4.62 -9.07 2.73
CA LEU A 143 3.86 -8.41 1.66
C LEU A 143 2.84 -9.33 1.01
N ILE A 144 3.01 -10.64 1.18
CA ILE A 144 2.12 -11.69 0.69
C ILE A 144 1.71 -12.64 1.82
N GLU A 145 0.72 -13.46 1.53
CA GLU A 145 0.39 -14.66 2.30
C GLU A 145 0.24 -15.81 1.31
N VAL A 146 0.82 -16.97 1.63
CA VAL A 146 0.77 -18.16 0.76
C VAL A 146 0.00 -19.28 1.44
N VAL A 147 -0.97 -19.81 0.74
CA VAL A 147 -1.73 -21.01 1.13
C VAL A 147 -1.31 -22.15 0.21
N ASN A 148 -1.10 -23.33 0.75
CA ASN A 148 -0.61 -24.53 0.05
C ASN A 148 0.67 -24.27 -0.76
N PRO A 149 1.80 -23.91 -0.13
CA PRO A 149 3.02 -23.51 -0.84
C PRO A 149 3.66 -24.62 -1.67
N GLY A 150 3.23 -25.87 -1.53
CA GLY A 150 3.69 -27.01 -2.31
C GLY A 150 2.81 -27.39 -3.50
N ALA A 151 1.86 -26.53 -3.88
CA ALA A 151 1.01 -26.76 -5.05
C ALA A 151 1.78 -26.50 -6.35
N ASP A 152 1.41 -27.18 -7.43
CA ASP A 152 1.96 -26.92 -8.77
C ASP A 152 1.30 -25.71 -9.44
N ASP A 153 0.01 -25.48 -9.14
CA ASP A 153 -0.79 -24.39 -9.70
C ASP A 153 -1.17 -23.38 -8.60
N PHE A 154 -1.04 -22.10 -8.89
CA PHE A 154 -1.36 -21.02 -7.96
C PHE A 154 -2.37 -20.03 -8.52
N ILE A 155 -3.30 -19.59 -7.68
CA ILE A 155 -4.10 -18.40 -7.88
C ILE A 155 -3.39 -17.22 -7.20
N ILE A 156 -3.15 -16.13 -7.94
CA ILE A 156 -2.60 -14.90 -7.37
C ILE A 156 -3.73 -13.88 -7.33
N ALA A 157 -4.03 -13.34 -6.15
CA ALA A 157 -5.16 -12.43 -5.96
C ALA A 157 -4.85 -11.32 -4.94
N SER A 158 -5.63 -10.25 -5.01
CA SER A 158 -5.60 -9.12 -4.08
C SER A 158 -7.03 -8.61 -3.82
N GLY A 159 -7.25 -7.91 -2.72
CA GLY A 159 -8.56 -7.40 -2.34
C GLY A 159 -9.61 -8.51 -2.10
N CYS A 160 -10.88 -8.23 -2.31
CA CYS A 160 -11.97 -9.19 -2.05
C CYS A 160 -11.91 -10.46 -2.91
N ALA A 161 -11.21 -10.42 -4.05
CA ALA A 161 -10.97 -11.60 -4.88
C ALA A 161 -10.23 -12.72 -4.14
N VAL A 162 -9.44 -12.38 -3.12
CA VAL A 162 -8.72 -13.35 -2.27
C VAL A 162 -9.71 -14.25 -1.53
N SER A 163 -10.78 -13.70 -0.97
CA SER A 163 -11.79 -14.50 -0.26
C SER A 163 -12.49 -15.50 -1.20
N GLN A 164 -12.74 -15.10 -2.43
CA GLN A 164 -13.30 -16.00 -3.45
C GLN A 164 -12.29 -17.08 -3.87
N ALA A 165 -11.01 -16.69 -4.03
CA ALA A 165 -9.94 -17.63 -4.34
C ALA A 165 -9.72 -18.65 -3.20
N ARG A 166 -9.81 -18.23 -1.93
CA ARG A 166 -9.77 -19.16 -0.79
C ARG A 166 -10.86 -20.22 -0.86
N GLU A 167 -12.08 -19.82 -1.21
CA GLU A 167 -13.18 -20.75 -1.36
C GLU A 167 -12.96 -21.71 -2.55
N ALA A 168 -12.46 -21.22 -3.67
CA ALA A 168 -12.09 -22.06 -4.81
C ALA A 168 -11.01 -23.09 -4.43
N VAL A 169 -9.94 -22.66 -3.75
CA VAL A 169 -8.88 -23.55 -3.26
C VAL A 169 -9.44 -24.64 -2.33
N ARG A 170 -10.38 -24.26 -1.44
CA ARG A 170 -11.03 -25.23 -0.54
C ARG A 170 -11.84 -26.27 -1.32
N GLN A 171 -12.62 -25.84 -2.32
CA GLN A 171 -13.44 -26.73 -3.16
C GLN A 171 -12.57 -27.66 -4.01
N GLU A 172 -11.47 -27.18 -4.57
CA GLU A 172 -10.52 -28.01 -5.30
C GLU A 172 -9.91 -29.09 -4.39
N GLY A 173 -9.56 -28.71 -3.14
CA GLY A 173 -9.06 -29.63 -2.13
C GLY A 173 -10.06 -30.75 -1.80
N GLU A 174 -11.36 -30.45 -1.73
CA GLU A 174 -12.42 -31.45 -1.55
C GLU A 174 -12.52 -32.45 -2.71
N GLN A 175 -12.09 -32.04 -3.90
CA GLN A 175 -12.02 -32.89 -5.10
C GLN A 175 -10.66 -33.60 -5.24
N GLY A 176 -9.75 -33.46 -4.25
CA GLY A 176 -8.44 -34.09 -4.25
C GLY A 176 -7.39 -33.37 -5.10
N ARG A 177 -7.64 -32.12 -5.51
CA ARG A 177 -6.67 -31.29 -6.21
C ARG A 177 -6.06 -30.25 -5.28
N THR A 178 -4.74 -30.16 -5.26
CA THR A 178 -4.04 -29.16 -4.46
C THR A 178 -3.74 -27.94 -5.30
N VAL A 179 -4.44 -26.84 -5.01
CA VAL A 179 -4.20 -25.54 -5.63
C VAL A 179 -3.65 -24.60 -4.55
N GLY A 180 -2.66 -23.81 -4.89
CA GLY A 180 -2.08 -22.77 -4.05
C GLY A 180 -2.77 -21.42 -4.23
N LEU A 181 -2.62 -20.56 -3.24
CA LEU A 181 -3.08 -19.18 -3.32
C LEU A 181 -1.98 -18.26 -2.81
N VAL A 182 -1.66 -17.24 -3.60
CA VAL A 182 -0.85 -16.11 -3.20
C VAL A 182 -1.75 -14.90 -3.02
N LYS A 183 -1.95 -14.47 -1.77
CA LYS A 183 -2.59 -13.21 -1.45
C LYS A 183 -1.56 -12.10 -1.50
N VAL A 184 -1.75 -11.14 -2.37
CA VAL A 184 -0.93 -9.93 -2.47
C VAL A 184 -1.55 -8.85 -1.55
N LYS A 185 -0.83 -8.50 -0.47
CA LYS A 185 -1.29 -7.52 0.52
C LYS A 185 -0.94 -6.09 0.10
N THR A 186 0.25 -5.91 -0.49
CA THR A 186 0.75 -4.60 -0.92
C THR A 186 0.83 -4.53 -2.44
N ILE A 187 0.29 -3.47 -2.98
CA ILE A 187 0.41 -3.15 -4.41
C ILE A 187 1.66 -2.28 -4.65
N ARG A 188 2.05 -1.51 -3.64
CA ARG A 188 3.30 -0.75 -3.61
C ARG A 188 3.84 -0.69 -2.17
N PRO A 189 5.04 -1.23 -1.91
CA PRO A 189 5.92 -1.96 -2.84
C PRO A 189 5.25 -3.23 -3.38
N PHE A 190 5.56 -3.61 -4.63
CA PHE A 190 5.05 -4.86 -5.20
C PHE A 190 6.00 -6.02 -4.85
N PRO A 191 5.49 -7.16 -4.36
CA PRO A 191 6.31 -8.26 -3.85
C PRO A 191 6.87 -9.16 -4.96
N THR A 192 7.59 -8.60 -5.94
CA THR A 192 8.09 -9.32 -7.12
C THR A 192 8.94 -10.53 -6.76
N GLU A 193 9.91 -10.34 -5.85
CA GLU A 193 10.85 -11.41 -5.47
C GLU A 193 10.19 -12.54 -4.66
N GLN A 194 9.06 -12.27 -4.03
CA GLN A 194 8.33 -13.23 -3.21
C GLN A 194 7.31 -14.03 -4.05
N ILE A 195 6.95 -13.54 -5.24
CA ILE A 195 6.00 -14.19 -6.15
C ILE A 195 6.72 -15.05 -7.19
N LEU A 196 7.91 -14.65 -7.62
CA LEU A 196 8.74 -15.39 -8.58
C LEU A 196 9.54 -16.50 -7.91
#